data_c3cfe56d12479b175107af9a85e40d49
#
_entry.id   c3cfe56d12479b175107af9a85e40d49
#
_cell.length_a   1.000
_cell.length_b   1.000
_cell.length_c   1.000
_cell.angle_alpha   90.00
_cell.angle_beta   90.00
_cell.angle_gamma   90.00
#
_symmetry.space_group_name_H-M   'P 1'
#
loop_
_entity.id
_entity.type
_entity.pdbx_description
1 polymer ?
#
loop_
_entity_poly.entity_id
_entity_poly.type
_entity_poly.pdbx_seq_one_letter_code
_entity_poly.pdbx_strand_id
1 'polypeptide(L)'
;MNYMLITGAASGIGAATAKRFAQAGWTLGLLDVNAEALEQLRARLGDKHWVQACDVTEPESVSKAMAGFGEFSGNRLHLLLNCAGILHIGQFEDIAMADHARIIDINVTGLIRTTHEAFPLLKATDRARVINMSSASATYGTPHFASYSASKFAVRGLTEALNIEWQAHDILVQDIMTPFVKTPMVESQTFRAPVIERLGVRLSAEDLAEEIWKAHQSDEVHHLVGLQFKTLVASNKWLPSGLTRRVMGYLSR
;
A
#
# COMPACT_ATOMS: atom_id res chain seq x y z
N MET A 1 3.72 20.97 12.82
CA MET A 1 3.18 19.64 13.21
C MET A 1 2.87 18.91 11.92
N ASN A 2 3.38 17.69 11.72
CA ASN A 2 3.18 16.92 10.50
C ASN A 2 2.04 15.93 10.70
N TYR A 3 1.11 15.91 9.75
CA TYR A 3 -0.07 15.04 9.74
C TYR A 3 0.08 13.95 8.68
N MET A 4 -0.21 12.71 9.06
CA MET A 4 -0.24 11.56 8.16
C MET A 4 -1.57 10.83 8.29
N LEU A 5 -2.15 10.40 7.17
CA LEU A 5 -3.33 9.55 7.12
C LEU A 5 -2.95 8.18 6.55
N ILE A 6 -3.37 7.11 7.22
CA ILE A 6 -3.03 5.73 6.86
C ILE A 6 -4.32 4.92 6.69
N THR A 7 -4.54 4.33 5.52
CA THR A 7 -5.59 3.32 5.32
C THR A 7 -5.05 1.92 5.58
N GLY A 8 -5.87 1.00 6.11
CA GLY A 8 -5.38 -0.34 6.52
C GLY A 8 -4.45 -0.28 7.74
N ALA A 9 -4.71 0.67 8.66
CA ALA A 9 -3.82 0.98 9.77
C ALA A 9 -3.86 -0.04 10.92
N ALA A 10 -4.91 -0.87 11.01
CA ALA A 10 -5.12 -1.73 12.17
C ALA A 10 -4.16 -2.94 12.26
N SER A 11 -3.48 -3.29 11.18
CA SER A 11 -2.64 -4.48 11.14
C SER A 11 -1.42 -4.36 10.23
N GLY A 12 -0.52 -5.34 10.28
CA GLY A 12 0.58 -5.53 9.34
C GLY A 12 1.43 -4.27 9.12
N ILE A 13 1.65 -3.94 7.85
CA ILE A 13 2.49 -2.82 7.41
C ILE A 13 1.92 -1.47 7.89
N GLY A 14 0.59 -1.28 7.82
CA GLY A 14 -0.07 -0.06 8.27
C GLY A 14 0.17 0.22 9.75
N ALA A 15 -0.01 -0.77 10.60
CA ALA A 15 0.21 -0.64 12.05
C ALA A 15 1.69 -0.43 12.41
N ALA A 16 2.61 -1.12 11.72
CA ALA A 16 4.05 -0.92 11.92
C ALA A 16 4.48 0.50 11.49
N THR A 17 3.96 0.99 10.35
CA THR A 17 4.21 2.34 9.87
C THR A 17 3.65 3.39 10.81
N ALA A 18 2.42 3.18 11.33
CA ALA A 18 1.85 4.07 12.34
C ALA A 18 2.76 4.21 13.56
N LYS A 19 3.28 3.10 14.09
CA LYS A 19 4.24 3.13 15.21
C LYS A 19 5.50 3.91 14.86
N ARG A 20 6.08 3.66 13.70
CA ARG A 20 7.32 4.32 13.26
C ARG A 20 7.18 5.83 13.14
N PHE A 21 6.08 6.30 12.53
CA PHE A 21 5.83 7.73 12.36
C PHE A 21 5.41 8.42 13.68
N ALA A 22 4.64 7.74 14.53
CA ALA A 22 4.30 8.24 15.87
C ALA A 22 5.56 8.48 16.73
N GLN A 23 6.53 7.54 16.70
CA GLN A 23 7.83 7.68 17.37
C GLN A 23 8.65 8.85 16.84
N ALA A 24 8.49 9.20 15.57
CA ALA A 24 9.12 10.37 14.95
C ALA A 24 8.36 11.68 15.20
N GLY A 25 7.33 11.66 16.04
CA GLY A 25 6.59 12.87 16.45
C GLY A 25 5.42 13.26 15.55
N TRP A 26 5.10 12.49 14.51
CA TRP A 26 3.97 12.76 13.62
C TRP A 26 2.64 12.58 14.35
N THR A 27 1.63 13.32 13.90
CA THR A 27 0.24 13.15 14.31
C THR A 27 -0.50 12.37 13.22
N LEU A 28 -1.18 11.29 13.62
CA LEU A 28 -1.70 10.30 12.70
C LEU A 28 -3.23 10.30 12.67
N GLY A 29 -3.79 10.14 11.48
CA GLY A 29 -5.13 9.62 11.26
C GLY A 29 -5.03 8.15 10.84
N LEU A 30 -5.75 7.29 11.51
CA LEU A 30 -5.71 5.84 11.31
C LEU A 30 -7.07 5.35 10.84
N LEU A 31 -7.11 4.77 9.65
CA LEU A 31 -8.32 4.25 8.99
C LEU A 31 -8.21 2.74 8.78
N ASP A 32 -9.24 2.02 9.18
CA ASP A 32 -9.40 0.58 8.92
C ASP A 32 -10.88 0.21 9.06
N VAL A 33 -11.30 -0.92 8.52
CA VAL A 33 -12.64 -1.47 8.78
C VAL A 33 -12.80 -2.00 10.20
N ASN A 34 -11.69 -2.37 10.85
CA ASN A 34 -11.66 -2.92 12.20
C ASN A 34 -11.51 -1.81 13.26
N ALA A 35 -12.65 -1.26 13.70
CA ALA A 35 -12.68 -0.18 14.68
C ALA A 35 -12.02 -0.55 16.02
N GLU A 36 -12.21 -1.79 16.50
CA GLU A 36 -11.63 -2.25 17.76
C GLU A 36 -10.11 -2.27 17.71
N ALA A 37 -9.54 -2.84 16.64
CA ALA A 37 -8.09 -2.87 16.46
C ALA A 37 -7.47 -1.47 16.28
N LEU A 38 -8.20 -0.52 15.66
CA LEU A 38 -7.80 0.89 15.60
C LEU A 38 -7.69 1.52 16.98
N GLU A 39 -8.70 1.34 17.84
CA GLU A 39 -8.69 1.88 19.19
C GLU A 39 -7.59 1.26 20.05
N GLN A 40 -7.35 -0.03 19.91
CA GLN A 40 -6.24 -0.70 20.57
C GLN A 40 -4.88 -0.16 20.10
N LEU A 41 -4.74 0.16 18.81
CA LEU A 41 -3.53 0.77 18.28
C LEU A 41 -3.37 2.20 18.81
N ARG A 42 -4.42 3.02 18.77
CA ARG A 42 -4.42 4.38 19.31
C ARG A 42 -4.00 4.42 20.78
N ALA A 43 -4.57 3.54 21.60
CA ALA A 43 -4.24 3.44 23.03
C ALA A 43 -2.72 3.16 23.28
N ARG A 44 -2.07 2.42 22.36
CA ARG A 44 -0.61 2.17 22.43
C ARG A 44 0.25 3.32 21.92
N LEU A 45 -0.28 4.11 20.97
CA LEU A 45 0.45 5.22 20.35
C LEU A 45 0.30 6.55 21.12
N GLY A 46 -0.79 6.67 21.90
CA GLY A 46 -1.15 7.88 22.66
C GLY A 46 -2.34 8.65 22.06
N ASP A 47 -2.99 9.44 22.88
CA ASP A 47 -4.29 10.08 22.58
C ASP A 47 -4.23 11.22 21.54
N LYS A 48 -3.04 11.65 21.12
CA LYS A 48 -2.90 12.70 20.11
C LYS A 48 -3.26 12.25 18.69
N HIS A 49 -3.52 10.96 18.48
CA HIS A 49 -3.82 10.36 17.18
C HIS A 49 -5.34 10.22 17.01
N TRP A 50 -5.80 10.45 15.80
CA TRP A 50 -7.20 10.32 15.41
C TRP A 50 -7.45 8.97 14.76
N VAL A 51 -8.60 8.36 15.02
CA VAL A 51 -9.01 7.09 14.44
C VAL A 51 -10.42 7.14 13.94
N GLN A 52 -10.71 6.44 12.85
CA GLN A 52 -12.08 6.24 12.37
C GLN A 52 -12.20 4.93 11.60
N ALA A 53 -13.25 4.16 11.88
CA ALA A 53 -13.62 3.04 11.05
C ALA A 53 -13.94 3.53 9.63
N CYS A 54 -13.32 2.92 8.61
CA CYS A 54 -13.49 3.32 7.23
C CYS A 54 -13.36 2.10 6.31
N ASP A 55 -14.40 1.86 5.53
CA ASP A 55 -14.36 0.94 4.40
C ASP A 55 -14.05 1.75 3.14
N VAL A 56 -12.91 1.48 2.53
CA VAL A 56 -12.46 2.18 1.32
C VAL A 56 -13.32 1.86 0.09
N THR A 57 -14.13 0.79 0.14
CA THR A 57 -15.06 0.44 -0.93
C THR A 57 -16.34 1.26 -0.91
N GLU A 58 -16.65 1.91 0.23
CA GLU A 58 -17.87 2.69 0.44
C GLU A 58 -17.60 4.21 0.32
N PRO A 59 -18.16 4.89 -0.71
CA PRO A 59 -17.92 6.32 -0.93
C PRO A 59 -18.22 7.21 0.27
N GLU A 60 -19.36 6.97 0.92
CA GLU A 60 -19.79 7.77 2.09
C GLU A 60 -18.86 7.57 3.29
N SER A 61 -18.32 6.34 3.46
CA SER A 61 -17.36 6.03 4.52
C SER A 61 -16.07 6.81 4.34
N VAL A 62 -15.56 6.87 3.10
CA VAL A 62 -14.33 7.60 2.77
C VAL A 62 -14.53 9.11 2.90
N SER A 63 -15.62 9.64 2.35
CA SER A 63 -15.93 11.08 2.43
C SER A 63 -16.07 11.54 3.90
N LYS A 64 -16.77 10.76 4.74
CA LYS A 64 -16.88 11.03 6.18
C LYS A 64 -15.51 10.99 6.87
N ALA A 65 -14.66 10.03 6.51
CA ALA A 65 -13.32 9.93 7.09
C ALA A 65 -12.44 11.12 6.70
N MET A 66 -12.49 11.58 5.45
CA MET A 66 -11.73 12.76 5.00
C MET A 66 -12.21 14.05 5.67
N ALA A 67 -13.54 14.23 5.81
CA ALA A 67 -14.10 15.39 6.52
C ALA A 67 -13.66 15.40 7.99
N GLY A 68 -13.82 14.29 8.71
CA GLY A 68 -13.43 14.20 10.13
C GLY A 68 -11.92 14.38 10.35
N PHE A 69 -11.08 13.82 9.45
CA PHE A 69 -9.64 14.05 9.51
C PHE A 69 -9.28 15.51 9.18
N GLY A 70 -9.98 16.14 8.23
CA GLY A 70 -9.82 17.55 7.89
C GLY A 70 -10.08 18.46 9.10
N GLU A 71 -11.16 18.24 9.82
CA GLU A 71 -11.48 18.96 11.07
C GLU A 71 -10.38 18.76 12.12
N PHE A 72 -9.94 17.52 12.32
CA PHE A 72 -8.88 17.18 13.28
C PHE A 72 -7.52 17.81 12.94
N SER A 73 -7.14 17.84 11.67
CA SER A 73 -5.81 18.28 11.21
C SER A 73 -5.73 19.77 10.86
N GLY A 74 -6.86 20.49 10.90
CA GLY A 74 -6.97 21.86 10.38
C GLY A 74 -6.80 21.91 8.87
N ASN A 75 -7.41 20.98 8.18
CA ASN A 75 -7.38 20.80 6.71
C ASN A 75 -5.97 20.61 6.12
N ARG A 76 -5.08 19.96 6.86
CA ARG A 76 -3.72 19.65 6.38
C ARG A 76 -3.44 18.16 6.36
N LEU A 77 -2.77 17.70 5.30
CA LEU A 77 -2.31 16.32 5.15
C LEU A 77 -0.93 16.32 4.47
N HIS A 78 0.13 16.05 5.23
CA HIS A 78 1.50 16.03 4.70
C HIS A 78 1.85 14.70 4.02
N LEU A 79 1.23 13.60 4.48
CA LEU A 79 1.46 12.27 3.91
C LEU A 79 0.19 11.42 3.96
N LEU A 80 -0.26 10.97 2.79
CA LEU A 80 -1.25 9.91 2.65
C LEU A 80 -0.53 8.58 2.39
N LEU A 81 -0.76 7.57 3.22
CA LEU A 81 -0.34 6.19 2.95
C LEU A 81 -1.57 5.34 2.60
N ASN A 82 -1.69 4.96 1.34
CA ASN A 82 -2.67 3.99 0.88
C ASN A 82 -2.13 2.58 1.12
N CYS A 83 -2.49 1.98 2.27
CA CYS A 83 -2.03 0.65 2.68
C CYS A 83 -3.16 -0.37 2.80
N ALA A 84 -4.43 0.05 2.76
CA ALA A 84 -5.57 -0.87 2.69
C ALA A 84 -5.47 -1.77 1.46
N GLY A 85 -5.66 -3.06 1.64
CA GLY A 85 -5.60 -4.00 0.55
C GLY A 85 -5.84 -5.43 1.02
N ILE A 86 -6.19 -6.29 0.08
CA ILE A 86 -6.37 -7.73 0.30
C ILE A 86 -5.60 -8.54 -0.73
N LEU A 87 -5.40 -9.80 -0.40
CA LEU A 87 -4.74 -10.80 -1.23
C LEU A 87 -5.56 -12.08 -1.22
N HIS A 88 -5.72 -12.70 -2.39
CA HIS A 88 -6.20 -14.05 -2.54
C HIS A 88 -5.24 -14.81 -3.44
N ILE A 89 -4.77 -15.96 -3.00
CA ILE A 89 -3.79 -16.80 -3.70
C ILE A 89 -4.46 -18.12 -4.07
N GLY A 90 -4.35 -18.53 -5.33
CA GLY A 90 -4.92 -19.79 -5.80
C GLY A 90 -4.82 -19.96 -7.30
N GLN A 91 -5.28 -21.10 -7.80
CA GLN A 91 -5.52 -21.27 -9.25
C GLN A 91 -6.61 -20.27 -9.66
N PHE A 92 -6.43 -19.61 -10.79
CA PHE A 92 -7.32 -18.54 -11.22
C PHE A 92 -8.77 -19.00 -11.32
N GLU A 93 -8.97 -20.16 -11.91
CA GLU A 93 -10.27 -20.78 -12.13
C GLU A 93 -10.97 -21.26 -10.85
N ASP A 94 -10.22 -21.48 -9.76
CA ASP A 94 -10.75 -21.97 -8.48
C ASP A 94 -11.13 -20.82 -7.53
N ILE A 95 -10.68 -19.59 -7.81
CA ILE A 95 -11.05 -18.41 -7.02
C ILE A 95 -12.42 -17.91 -7.48
N ALA A 96 -13.34 -17.69 -6.55
CA ALA A 96 -14.66 -17.15 -6.87
C ALA A 96 -14.57 -15.77 -7.54
N MET A 97 -15.42 -15.52 -8.55
CA MET A 97 -15.44 -14.23 -9.26
C MET A 97 -15.64 -13.03 -8.32
N ALA A 98 -16.42 -13.23 -7.25
CA ALA A 98 -16.63 -12.22 -6.22
C ALA A 98 -15.33 -11.82 -5.50
N ASP A 99 -14.42 -12.78 -5.25
CA ASP A 99 -13.11 -12.49 -4.62
C ASP A 99 -12.18 -11.78 -5.60
N HIS A 100 -12.19 -12.12 -6.88
CA HIS A 100 -11.47 -11.38 -7.91
C HIS A 100 -11.95 -9.93 -7.98
N ALA A 101 -13.25 -9.69 -7.98
CA ALA A 101 -13.85 -8.36 -8.00
C ALA A 101 -13.47 -7.57 -6.73
N ARG A 102 -13.55 -8.21 -5.56
CA ARG A 102 -13.23 -7.59 -4.28
C ARG A 102 -11.78 -7.13 -4.19
N ILE A 103 -10.83 -7.90 -4.78
CA ILE A 103 -9.42 -7.47 -4.88
C ILE A 103 -9.31 -6.15 -5.64
N ILE A 104 -9.98 -6.03 -6.77
CA ILE A 104 -9.94 -4.79 -7.58
C ILE A 104 -10.63 -3.65 -6.84
N ASP A 105 -11.77 -3.93 -6.22
CA ASP A 105 -12.55 -2.91 -5.54
C ASP A 105 -11.79 -2.29 -4.36
N ILE A 106 -11.15 -3.11 -3.52
CA ILE A 106 -10.35 -2.61 -2.40
C ILE A 106 -9.01 -2.04 -2.85
N ASN A 107 -8.22 -2.82 -3.62
CA ASN A 107 -6.83 -2.47 -3.92
C ASN A 107 -6.68 -1.36 -4.95
N VAL A 108 -7.69 -1.15 -5.81
CA VAL A 108 -7.66 -0.15 -6.90
C VAL A 108 -8.71 0.93 -6.68
N THR A 109 -10.00 0.57 -6.74
CA THR A 109 -11.09 1.55 -6.63
C THR A 109 -11.07 2.28 -5.29
N GLY A 110 -10.87 1.53 -4.19
CA GLY A 110 -10.75 2.08 -2.84
C GLY A 110 -9.55 3.01 -2.68
N LEU A 111 -8.39 2.64 -3.26
CA LEU A 111 -7.21 3.50 -3.28
C LEU A 111 -7.45 4.78 -4.10
N ILE A 112 -8.03 4.67 -5.30
CA ILE A 112 -8.39 5.83 -6.13
C ILE A 112 -9.32 6.77 -5.35
N ARG A 113 -10.38 6.22 -4.75
CA ARG A 113 -11.36 6.98 -3.98
C ARG A 113 -10.71 7.71 -2.81
N THR A 114 -9.89 7.02 -2.02
CA THR A 114 -9.17 7.62 -0.89
C THR A 114 -8.25 8.75 -1.35
N THR A 115 -7.50 8.53 -2.44
CA THR A 115 -6.58 9.51 -3.01
C THR A 115 -7.32 10.73 -3.52
N HIS A 116 -8.45 10.53 -4.24
CA HIS A 116 -9.31 11.59 -4.76
C HIS A 116 -9.90 12.45 -3.63
N GLU A 117 -10.49 11.83 -2.62
CA GLU A 117 -11.10 12.55 -1.49
C GLU A 117 -10.05 13.26 -0.62
N ALA A 118 -8.82 12.76 -0.54
CA ALA A 118 -7.72 13.39 0.19
C ALA A 118 -7.11 14.59 -0.55
N PHE A 119 -7.37 14.77 -1.85
CA PHE A 119 -6.73 15.80 -2.67
C PHE A 119 -6.86 17.22 -2.12
N PRO A 120 -8.02 17.70 -1.62
CA PRO A 120 -8.14 19.04 -1.06
C PRO A 120 -7.20 19.28 0.14
N LEU A 121 -7.02 18.27 1.02
CA LEU A 121 -6.15 18.34 2.19
C LEU A 121 -4.66 18.33 1.81
N LEU A 122 -4.31 17.50 0.81
CA LEU A 122 -2.96 17.44 0.24
C LEU A 122 -2.60 18.76 -0.42
N LYS A 123 -3.48 19.29 -1.27
CA LYS A 123 -3.30 20.57 -1.98
C LYS A 123 -3.15 21.78 -1.04
N ALA A 124 -3.78 21.74 0.13
CA ALA A 124 -3.67 22.76 1.17
C ALA A 124 -2.37 22.65 2.00
N THR A 125 -1.47 21.72 1.65
CA THR A 125 -0.29 21.41 2.45
C THR A 125 0.95 21.43 1.57
N ASP A 126 1.93 22.28 1.90
CA ASP A 126 3.16 22.39 1.13
C ASP A 126 3.94 21.07 1.13
N ARG A 127 4.47 20.70 -0.03
CA ARG A 127 5.28 19.50 -0.24
C ARG A 127 4.60 18.21 0.25
N ALA A 128 3.28 18.13 0.03
CA ALA A 128 2.52 16.96 0.41
C ALA A 128 2.93 15.71 -0.39
N ARG A 129 2.71 14.54 0.18
CA ARG A 129 3.10 13.27 -0.42
C ARG A 129 1.97 12.24 -0.37
N VAL A 130 1.92 11.41 -1.39
CA VAL A 130 1.12 10.18 -1.41
C VAL A 130 2.05 9.00 -1.60
N ILE A 131 1.96 8.01 -0.73
CA ILE A 131 2.67 6.74 -0.88
C ILE A 131 1.63 5.63 -1.05
N ASN A 132 1.72 4.92 -2.18
CA ASN A 132 0.84 3.80 -2.50
C ASN A 132 1.55 2.47 -2.24
N MET A 133 0.91 1.55 -1.52
CA MET A 133 1.45 0.20 -1.35
C MET A 133 1.24 -0.62 -2.63
N SER A 134 2.30 -0.73 -3.41
CA SER A 134 2.40 -1.57 -4.58
C SER A 134 2.98 -2.95 -4.22
N SER A 135 3.59 -3.64 -5.16
CA SER A 135 4.16 -4.98 -4.97
C SER A 135 5.20 -5.28 -6.06
N ALA A 136 6.08 -6.23 -5.79
CA ALA A 136 6.91 -6.86 -6.82
C ALA A 136 6.05 -7.42 -7.97
N SER A 137 4.81 -7.82 -7.68
CA SER A 137 3.83 -8.27 -8.69
C SER A 137 3.40 -7.18 -9.68
N ALA A 138 3.77 -5.91 -9.46
CA ALA A 138 3.58 -4.82 -10.43
C ALA A 138 4.71 -4.73 -11.47
N THR A 139 5.70 -5.61 -11.42
CA THR A 139 6.79 -5.71 -12.43
C THR A 139 6.62 -6.90 -13.35
N TYR A 140 5.97 -7.95 -12.90
CA TYR A 140 5.60 -9.13 -13.65
C TYR A 140 4.38 -9.80 -13.01
N GLY A 141 3.40 -10.23 -13.83
CA GLY A 141 2.22 -10.97 -13.34
C GLY A 141 2.63 -12.32 -12.74
N THR A 142 2.51 -12.45 -11.42
CA THR A 142 2.93 -13.64 -10.68
C THR A 142 1.86 -14.73 -10.80
N PRO A 143 2.18 -15.96 -11.23
CA PRO A 143 1.24 -17.08 -11.22
C PRO A 143 0.64 -17.31 -9.82
N HIS A 144 -0.62 -17.70 -9.78
CA HIS A 144 -1.46 -17.83 -8.58
C HIS A 144 -1.86 -16.50 -7.90
N PHE A 145 -1.40 -15.34 -8.42
CA PHE A 145 -1.71 -13.99 -7.93
C PHE A 145 -2.34 -13.13 -9.03
N ALA A 146 -3.03 -13.69 -9.99
CA ALA A 146 -3.41 -13.00 -11.22
C ALA A 146 -4.14 -11.66 -10.97
N SER A 147 -5.27 -11.67 -10.24
CA SER A 147 -6.04 -10.46 -9.94
C SER A 147 -5.32 -9.52 -8.99
N TYR A 148 -4.56 -10.07 -8.04
CA TYR A 148 -3.71 -9.24 -7.18
C TYR A 148 -2.61 -8.53 -8.00
N SER A 149 -1.93 -9.25 -8.90
CA SER A 149 -0.94 -8.63 -9.80
C SER A 149 -1.57 -7.54 -10.65
N ALA A 150 -2.74 -7.82 -11.26
CA ALA A 150 -3.48 -6.82 -12.03
C ALA A 150 -3.78 -5.57 -11.20
N SER A 151 -4.21 -5.73 -9.94
CA SER A 151 -4.46 -4.61 -9.03
C SER A 151 -3.19 -3.79 -8.76
N LYS A 152 -2.04 -4.44 -8.60
CA LYS A 152 -0.77 -3.76 -8.30
C LYS A 152 -0.13 -3.09 -9.52
N PHE A 153 -0.35 -3.61 -10.73
CA PHE A 153 -0.05 -2.89 -11.97
C PHE A 153 -0.90 -1.63 -12.12
N ALA A 154 -2.20 -1.69 -11.78
CA ALA A 154 -3.09 -0.52 -11.79
C ALA A 154 -2.61 0.55 -10.81
N VAL A 155 -2.22 0.17 -9.59
CA VAL A 155 -1.66 1.09 -8.57
C VAL A 155 -0.39 1.76 -9.09
N ARG A 156 0.51 1.01 -9.72
CA ARG A 156 1.72 1.57 -10.31
C ARG A 156 1.42 2.57 -11.40
N GLY A 157 0.56 2.22 -12.37
CA GLY A 157 0.18 3.15 -13.46
C GLY A 157 -0.48 4.43 -12.94
N LEU A 158 -1.35 4.32 -11.92
CA LEU A 158 -1.94 5.48 -11.26
C LEU A 158 -0.88 6.35 -10.58
N THR A 159 0.10 5.74 -9.90
CA THR A 159 1.21 6.46 -9.25
C THR A 159 2.01 7.27 -10.28
N GLU A 160 2.39 6.65 -11.39
CA GLU A 160 3.15 7.29 -12.48
C GLU A 160 2.38 8.49 -13.06
N ALA A 161 1.09 8.33 -13.33
CA ALA A 161 0.23 9.38 -13.87
C ALA A 161 0.08 10.56 -12.90
N LEU A 162 -0.36 10.29 -11.67
CA LEU A 162 -0.59 11.32 -10.66
C LEU A 162 0.71 12.02 -10.23
N ASN A 163 1.85 11.34 -10.27
CA ASN A 163 3.14 11.97 -9.98
C ASN A 163 3.42 13.14 -10.93
N ILE A 164 3.04 13.02 -12.19
CA ILE A 164 3.22 14.09 -13.19
C ILE A 164 2.10 15.13 -13.08
N GLU A 165 0.84 14.69 -12.99
CA GLU A 165 -0.32 15.59 -12.94
C GLU A 165 -0.28 16.52 -11.72
N TRP A 166 0.16 16.02 -10.58
CA TRP A 166 0.11 16.73 -9.30
C TRP A 166 1.36 17.56 -8.97
N GLN A 167 2.37 17.55 -9.84
CA GLN A 167 3.51 18.48 -9.75
C GLN A 167 3.07 19.94 -9.68
N ALA A 168 2.00 20.29 -10.43
CA ALA A 168 1.43 21.63 -10.40
C ALA A 168 0.84 22.05 -9.03
N HIS A 169 0.68 21.08 -8.12
CA HIS A 169 0.15 21.29 -6.78
C HIS A 169 1.19 21.04 -5.67
N ASP A 170 2.46 20.86 -6.01
CA ASP A 170 3.55 20.50 -5.10
C ASP A 170 3.28 19.20 -4.31
N ILE A 171 2.61 18.23 -4.96
CA ILE A 171 2.30 16.92 -4.40
C ILE A 171 3.12 15.87 -5.12
N LEU A 172 3.95 15.12 -4.36
CA LEU A 172 4.71 14.00 -4.86
C LEU A 172 3.95 12.69 -4.65
N VAL A 173 3.73 11.93 -5.72
CA VAL A 173 3.06 10.62 -5.65
C VAL A 173 4.08 9.51 -5.92
N GLN A 174 4.17 8.56 -4.99
CA GLN A 174 5.20 7.52 -4.96
C GLN A 174 4.56 6.16 -4.70
N ASP A 175 5.28 5.08 -4.99
CA ASP A 175 4.89 3.74 -4.55
C ASP A 175 6.04 2.96 -3.89
N ILE A 176 5.64 2.01 -3.05
CA ILE A 176 6.54 1.02 -2.44
C ILE A 176 6.30 -0.31 -3.13
N MET A 177 7.30 -0.79 -3.85
CA MET A 177 7.29 -2.11 -4.47
C MET A 177 8.05 -3.10 -3.59
N THR A 178 7.31 -3.95 -2.90
CA THR A 178 7.88 -4.93 -1.97
C THR A 178 7.67 -6.36 -2.44
N PRO A 179 8.64 -7.27 -2.22
CA PRO A 179 8.41 -8.70 -2.29
C PRO A 179 7.52 -9.17 -1.12
N PHE A 180 7.46 -10.47 -0.85
CA PHE A 180 6.66 -11.01 0.23
C PHE A 180 7.12 -10.51 1.60
N VAL A 181 6.14 -10.04 2.40
CA VAL A 181 6.32 -9.50 3.74
C VAL A 181 5.56 -10.37 4.73
N LYS A 182 6.16 -10.67 5.86
CA LYS A 182 5.51 -11.41 6.94
C LYS A 182 4.40 -10.57 7.56
N THR A 183 3.17 -10.87 7.18
CA THR A 183 1.96 -10.17 7.62
C THR A 183 0.79 -11.13 7.75
N PRO A 184 -0.23 -10.81 8.55
CA PRO A 184 -1.45 -11.61 8.62
C PRO A 184 -2.08 -11.88 7.26
N MET A 185 -1.98 -10.94 6.32
CA MET A 185 -2.49 -11.07 4.94
C MET A 185 -1.86 -12.25 4.19
N VAL A 186 -0.56 -12.48 4.34
CA VAL A 186 0.16 -13.59 3.69
C VAL A 186 0.00 -14.89 4.48
N GLU A 187 0.05 -14.80 5.81
CA GLU A 187 -0.03 -15.97 6.69
C GLU A 187 -1.41 -16.63 6.71
N SER A 188 -2.48 -15.87 6.49
CA SER A 188 -3.87 -16.38 6.44
C SER A 188 -4.22 -17.12 5.16
N GLN A 189 -3.35 -17.12 4.14
CA GLN A 189 -3.63 -17.80 2.88
C GLN A 189 -3.57 -19.32 3.03
N THR A 190 -4.61 -20.01 2.57
CA THR A 190 -4.70 -21.47 2.62
C THR A 190 -3.91 -22.14 1.51
N PHE A 191 -3.88 -21.53 0.32
CA PHE A 191 -3.07 -21.99 -0.80
C PHE A 191 -1.63 -21.48 -0.67
N ARG A 192 -0.67 -22.40 -0.78
CA ARG A 192 0.75 -22.06 -0.74
C ARG A 192 1.32 -22.02 -2.16
N ALA A 193 1.50 -20.83 -2.69
CA ALA A 193 2.10 -20.66 -4.00
C ALA A 193 3.60 -21.01 -3.95
N PRO A 194 4.12 -21.85 -4.86
CA PRO A 194 5.53 -22.27 -4.88
C PRO A 194 6.52 -21.09 -4.92
N VAL A 195 6.14 -19.98 -5.52
CA VAL A 195 6.97 -18.78 -5.59
C VAL A 195 7.26 -18.18 -4.19
N ILE A 196 6.33 -18.30 -3.24
CA ILE A 196 6.55 -17.84 -1.87
C ILE A 196 7.60 -18.71 -1.18
N GLU A 197 7.53 -20.02 -1.36
CA GLU A 197 8.48 -20.96 -0.77
C GLU A 197 9.90 -20.77 -1.34
N ARG A 198 10.00 -20.56 -2.66
CA ARG A 198 11.28 -20.41 -3.36
C ARG A 198 11.98 -19.07 -3.10
N LEU A 199 11.24 -17.99 -3.08
CA LEU A 199 11.80 -16.67 -2.80
C LEU A 199 11.92 -16.38 -1.31
N GLY A 200 11.09 -17.03 -0.50
CA GLY A 200 10.99 -16.85 0.95
C GLY A 200 10.30 -15.55 1.35
N VAL A 201 9.82 -15.51 2.59
CA VAL A 201 9.27 -14.32 3.24
C VAL A 201 10.30 -13.82 4.24
N ARG A 202 11.09 -12.83 3.83
CA ARG A 202 12.28 -12.37 4.58
C ARG A 202 12.07 -11.04 5.29
N LEU A 203 11.12 -10.24 4.83
CA LEU A 203 10.86 -8.90 5.34
C LEU A 203 9.74 -8.96 6.39
N SER A 204 9.91 -8.21 7.48
CA SER A 204 8.88 -7.94 8.47
C SER A 204 8.08 -6.68 8.10
N ALA A 205 6.98 -6.45 8.80
CA ALA A 205 6.21 -5.21 8.66
C ALA A 205 7.02 -3.99 9.15
N GLU A 206 7.87 -4.19 10.14
CA GLU A 206 8.78 -3.19 10.69
C GLU A 206 9.86 -2.77 9.67
N ASP A 207 10.43 -3.73 8.93
CA ASP A 207 11.37 -3.42 7.84
C ASP A 207 10.71 -2.53 6.78
N LEU A 208 9.45 -2.83 6.44
CA LEU A 208 8.68 -1.99 5.50
C LEU A 208 8.37 -0.60 6.05
N ALA A 209 8.07 -0.48 7.33
CA ALA A 209 7.85 0.80 7.97
C ALA A 209 9.10 1.71 7.87
N GLU A 210 10.30 1.14 8.01
CA GLU A 210 11.55 1.88 7.79
C GLU A 210 11.78 2.25 6.31
N GLU A 211 11.42 1.38 5.37
CA GLU A 211 11.51 1.73 3.94
C GLU A 211 10.50 2.82 3.55
N ILE A 212 9.27 2.82 4.11
CA ILE A 212 8.29 3.88 3.94
C ILE A 212 8.80 5.19 4.58
N TRP A 213 9.47 5.10 5.74
CA TRP A 213 10.11 6.25 6.39
C TRP A 213 11.22 6.84 5.52
N LYS A 214 12.02 6.04 4.84
CA LYS A 214 13.04 6.52 3.88
C LYS A 214 12.40 7.11 2.63
N ALA A 215 11.35 6.46 2.12
CA ALA A 215 10.65 6.90 0.93
C ALA A 215 10.05 8.31 1.07
N HIS A 216 9.45 8.63 2.24
CA HIS A 216 8.88 9.96 2.46
C HIS A 216 9.92 11.08 2.48
N GLN A 217 11.21 10.76 2.58
CA GLN A 217 12.34 11.70 2.55
C GLN A 217 13.04 11.75 1.18
N SER A 218 12.59 10.94 0.23
CA SER A 218 13.16 10.82 -1.11
C SER A 218 12.17 11.35 -2.15
N ASP A 219 12.69 11.79 -3.29
CA ASP A 219 11.86 12.24 -4.42
C ASP A 219 11.75 11.15 -5.52
N GLU A 220 12.25 9.93 -5.27
CA GLU A 220 12.05 8.80 -6.16
C GLU A 220 10.57 8.40 -6.23
N VAL A 221 10.09 8.08 -7.44
CA VAL A 221 8.69 7.67 -7.66
C VAL A 221 8.46 6.23 -7.23
N HIS A 222 9.39 5.33 -7.56
CA HIS A 222 9.30 3.90 -7.30
C HIS A 222 10.35 3.44 -6.31
N HIS A 223 9.93 3.01 -5.13
CA HIS A 223 10.81 2.49 -4.10
C HIS A 223 10.83 0.95 -4.13
N LEU A 224 11.87 0.38 -4.70
CA LEU A 224 12.07 -1.08 -4.73
C LEU A 224 12.68 -1.53 -3.40
N VAL A 225 12.03 -2.45 -2.70
CA VAL A 225 12.48 -2.94 -1.39
C VAL A 225 13.22 -4.26 -1.50
N GLY A 226 14.41 -4.31 -0.89
CA GLY A 226 15.24 -5.51 -0.85
C GLY A 226 16.18 -5.68 -2.06
N LEU A 227 17.44 -6.04 -1.76
CA LEU A 227 18.48 -6.15 -2.77
C LEU A 227 18.17 -7.20 -3.84
N GLN A 228 17.63 -8.35 -3.43
CA GLN A 228 17.24 -9.43 -4.35
C GLN A 228 16.22 -8.96 -5.40
N PHE A 229 15.23 -8.18 -4.96
CA PHE A 229 14.21 -7.65 -5.86
C PHE A 229 14.78 -6.55 -6.77
N LYS A 230 15.61 -5.65 -6.23
CA LYS A 230 16.31 -4.61 -7.02
C LYS A 230 17.14 -5.23 -8.16
N THR A 231 17.89 -6.27 -7.86
CA THR A 231 18.69 -6.97 -8.87
C THR A 231 17.84 -7.68 -9.91
N LEU A 232 16.71 -8.29 -9.49
CA LEU A 232 15.78 -8.94 -10.42
C LEU A 232 15.16 -7.92 -11.38
N VAL A 233 14.70 -6.76 -10.90
CA VAL A 233 14.13 -5.71 -11.74
C VAL A 233 15.18 -5.13 -12.69
N ALA A 234 16.38 -4.88 -12.19
CA ALA A 234 17.48 -4.37 -13.04
C ALA A 234 17.85 -5.35 -14.16
N SER A 235 17.95 -6.65 -13.86
CA SER A 235 18.24 -7.68 -14.86
C SER A 235 17.11 -7.85 -15.86
N ASN A 236 15.85 -7.75 -15.43
CA ASN A 236 14.68 -7.93 -16.29
C ASN A 236 14.56 -6.87 -17.42
N LYS A 237 15.16 -5.68 -17.23
CA LYS A 237 15.23 -4.66 -18.29
C LYS A 237 16.03 -5.12 -19.53
N TRP A 238 16.95 -6.06 -19.35
CA TRP A 238 17.85 -6.56 -20.40
C TRP A 238 17.51 -7.98 -20.86
N LEU A 239 16.61 -8.68 -20.16
CA LEU A 239 16.23 -10.04 -20.47
C LEU A 239 15.14 -10.10 -21.55
N PRO A 240 15.29 -10.95 -22.58
CA PRO A 240 14.20 -11.22 -23.52
C PRO A 240 12.96 -11.77 -22.77
N SER A 241 11.78 -11.37 -23.21
CA SER A 241 10.49 -11.77 -22.58
C SER A 241 10.32 -13.29 -22.45
N GLY A 242 10.86 -14.06 -23.39
CA GLY A 242 10.84 -15.53 -23.33
C GLY A 242 11.66 -16.11 -22.17
N LEU A 243 12.76 -15.44 -21.78
CA LEU A 243 13.56 -15.89 -20.63
C LEU A 243 12.90 -15.52 -19.31
N THR A 244 12.35 -14.31 -19.19
CA THR A 244 11.54 -13.91 -18.02
C THR A 244 10.38 -14.89 -17.79
N ARG A 245 9.65 -15.27 -18.86
CA ARG A 245 8.58 -16.27 -18.78
C ARG A 245 9.08 -17.62 -18.26
N ARG A 246 10.26 -18.10 -18.72
CA ARG A 246 10.85 -19.37 -18.24
C ARG A 246 11.23 -19.30 -16.77
N VAL A 247 11.84 -18.20 -16.34
CA VAL A 247 12.21 -17.98 -14.92
C VAL A 247 10.97 -17.96 -14.05
N MET A 248 9.94 -17.19 -14.42
CA MET A 248 8.69 -17.15 -13.67
C MET A 248 7.96 -18.50 -13.67
N GLY A 249 7.96 -19.21 -14.81
CA GLY A 249 7.42 -20.58 -14.89
C GLY A 249 8.17 -21.56 -13.99
N TYR A 250 9.47 -21.44 -13.85
CA TYR A 250 10.27 -22.24 -12.91
C TYR A 250 9.95 -21.88 -11.45
N LEU A 251 9.86 -20.60 -11.11
CA LEU A 251 9.56 -20.14 -9.75
C LEU A 251 8.14 -20.51 -9.28
N SER A 252 7.22 -20.80 -10.20
CA SER A 252 5.81 -21.03 -9.91
C SER A 252 5.37 -22.49 -10.05
N ARG A 253 6.26 -23.40 -10.35
CA ARG A 253 6.05 -24.86 -10.39
C ARG A 253 6.68 -25.50 -9.17
#